data_f099b5a3ce2d468948ba75c326503267
#
_entry.id   f099b5a3ce2d468948ba75c326503267
#
_cell.length_a   1.000
_cell.length_b   1.000
_cell.length_c   1.000
_cell.angle_alpha   90.00
_cell.angle_beta   90.00
_cell.angle_gamma   90.00
#
_symmetry.space_group_name_H-M   'P 1'
#
loop_
_entity.id
_entity.type
_entity.pdbx_description
1 polymer ?
#
loop_
_entity_poly.entity_id
_entity_poly.type
_entity_poly.pdbx_seq_one_letter_code
_entity_poly.pdbx_strand_id
1 'polypeptide(L)'
;LVGQAAKRQAVTNPENTFFAVKRLIGRNFDDEAVKKDVSRAPYKIIKADSNDAWLEARGKKYSPSQISAFILQKMKETAEKYLGQEVKQAVITVPAYFNDSQRQATKDAGKIAGLEVLRIINEPTAASLAYGLDKKGGKKIAVYDLGGGTFDVSILEIGDGVFEVKSTNGDTFLGGEDFDDKIVDYLVNEFKKDNGIDLKTDKLALQRLKEAAEKAKIELSSAVQTEINLPFITADKTGPKHINIKLTRAKLEALVENLVTKTLKPCEIALKDSGFSAAEINEVILVGGMTRMPKIVETVKTFFGKDPNKSVNPDEVVAMGAAIQGGVLQGDVKDVLLLDVTPLSLGIETLGGVSTKLIEKNTTIPTKKSQVFSTAED
;
A
#
# COMPACT_ATOMS: atom_id res chain seq x y z
N LEU A 1 21.07 -1.17 -5.92
CA LEU A 1 20.21 -0.89 -7.05
C LEU A 1 18.78 -0.63 -6.57
N VAL A 2 18.03 0.24 -7.25
CA VAL A 2 16.62 0.56 -6.96
C VAL A 2 15.83 0.59 -8.27
N GLY A 3 14.56 0.21 -8.20
CA GLY A 3 13.63 0.24 -9.33
C GLY A 3 13.89 -0.89 -10.34
N GLN A 4 13.72 -0.60 -11.63
CA GLN A 4 13.81 -1.61 -12.69
C GLN A 4 15.14 -2.37 -12.73
N ALA A 5 16.25 -1.70 -12.38
CA ALA A 5 17.56 -2.36 -12.32
C ALA A 5 17.62 -3.44 -11.23
N ALA A 6 17.01 -3.19 -10.07
CA ALA A 6 16.86 -4.17 -9.01
C ALA A 6 15.87 -5.29 -9.40
N LYS A 7 14.74 -4.93 -10.00
CA LYS A 7 13.72 -5.90 -10.43
C LYS A 7 14.25 -6.88 -11.48
N ARG A 8 15.03 -6.41 -12.45
CA ARG A 8 15.61 -7.27 -13.50
C ARG A 8 16.55 -8.36 -12.97
N GLN A 9 17.25 -8.12 -11.87
CA GLN A 9 18.16 -9.09 -11.27
C GLN A 9 17.52 -9.95 -10.17
N ALA A 10 16.27 -9.69 -9.81
CA ALA A 10 15.57 -10.40 -8.73
C ALA A 10 15.50 -11.91 -8.98
N VAL A 11 15.28 -12.33 -10.24
CA VAL A 11 15.24 -13.75 -10.62
C VAL A 11 16.57 -14.47 -10.33
N THR A 12 17.70 -13.82 -10.55
CA THR A 12 19.03 -14.41 -10.34
C THR A 12 19.59 -14.18 -8.93
N ASN A 13 18.99 -13.26 -8.17
CA ASN A 13 19.42 -12.88 -6.83
C ASN A 13 18.24 -12.59 -5.88
N PRO A 14 17.27 -13.52 -5.75
CA PRO A 14 16.04 -13.30 -4.98
C PRO A 14 16.31 -13.06 -3.49
N GLU A 15 17.31 -13.72 -2.92
CA GLU A 15 17.64 -13.60 -1.49
C GLU A 15 18.19 -12.23 -1.08
N ASN A 16 18.69 -11.44 -2.03
CA ASN A 16 19.25 -10.12 -1.79
C ASN A 16 18.49 -9.01 -2.53
N THR A 17 17.28 -9.28 -2.98
CA THR A 17 16.41 -8.32 -3.66
C THR A 17 15.14 -8.15 -2.83
N PHE A 18 14.96 -6.98 -2.26
CA PHE A 18 13.84 -6.66 -1.39
C PHE A 18 12.69 -6.00 -2.16
N PHE A 19 11.46 -6.33 -1.79
CA PHE A 19 10.23 -5.71 -2.28
C PHE A 19 9.17 -5.74 -1.18
N ALA A 20 8.08 -5.01 -1.34
CA ALA A 20 6.96 -4.91 -0.39
C ALA A 20 7.38 -4.48 1.05
N VAL A 21 8.53 -3.82 1.21
CA VAL A 21 9.10 -3.44 2.51
C VAL A 21 8.19 -2.45 3.26
N LYS A 22 7.34 -1.72 2.54
CA LYS A 22 6.30 -0.85 3.11
C LYS A 22 5.39 -1.60 4.10
N ARG A 23 5.16 -2.90 3.91
CA ARG A 23 4.38 -3.75 4.83
C ARG A 23 5.08 -4.05 6.15
N LEU A 24 6.41 -3.94 6.20
CA LEU A 24 7.22 -4.24 7.38
C LEU A 24 7.56 -2.98 8.20
N ILE A 25 7.44 -1.79 7.60
CA ILE A 25 7.85 -0.55 8.25
C ILE A 25 7.02 -0.29 9.52
N GLY A 26 7.70 0.02 10.64
CA GLY A 26 7.07 0.30 11.92
C GLY A 26 6.32 -0.89 12.55
N ARG A 27 6.65 -2.14 12.17
CA ARG A 27 5.99 -3.35 12.67
C ARG A 27 6.93 -4.24 13.48
N ASN A 28 6.34 -4.91 14.46
CA ASN A 28 7.00 -5.96 15.23
C ASN A 28 7.11 -7.25 14.39
N PHE A 29 8.21 -7.98 14.61
CA PHE A 29 8.44 -9.28 13.95
C PHE A 29 7.36 -10.32 14.30
N ASP A 30 6.82 -10.25 15.53
CA ASP A 30 5.83 -11.19 16.03
C ASP A 30 4.40 -10.91 15.53
N ASP A 31 4.16 -9.81 14.82
CA ASP A 31 2.88 -9.51 14.20
C ASP A 31 2.45 -10.63 13.24
N GLU A 32 1.20 -11.04 13.30
CA GLU A 32 0.64 -12.10 12.43
C GLU A 32 0.81 -11.80 10.95
N ALA A 33 0.64 -10.54 10.58
CA ALA A 33 0.84 -10.08 9.22
C ALA A 33 2.28 -10.26 8.77
N VAL A 34 3.26 -9.93 9.62
CA VAL A 34 4.70 -10.11 9.35
C VAL A 34 5.05 -11.59 9.23
N LYS A 35 4.52 -12.46 10.08
CA LYS A 35 4.74 -13.92 10.01
C LYS A 35 4.31 -14.51 8.67
N LYS A 36 3.23 -13.99 8.09
CA LYS A 36 2.78 -14.39 6.75
C LYS A 36 3.84 -14.04 5.69
N ASP A 37 4.41 -12.84 5.75
CA ASP A 37 5.45 -12.43 4.80
C ASP A 37 6.76 -13.18 5.01
N VAL A 38 7.15 -13.49 6.27
CA VAL A 38 8.31 -14.34 6.59
C VAL A 38 8.22 -15.70 5.88
N SER A 39 7.02 -16.28 5.80
CA SER A 39 6.81 -17.58 5.14
C SER A 39 6.82 -17.53 3.61
N ARG A 40 6.67 -16.36 3.00
CA ARG A 40 6.46 -16.18 1.56
C ARG A 40 7.56 -15.41 0.84
N ALA A 41 8.31 -14.57 1.58
CA ALA A 41 9.38 -13.77 1.00
C ALA A 41 10.55 -14.68 0.54
N PRO A 42 11.10 -14.45 -0.65
CA PRO A 42 12.32 -15.16 -1.08
C PRO A 42 13.57 -14.67 -0.34
N TYR A 43 13.53 -13.47 0.24
CA TYR A 43 14.57 -12.87 1.07
C TYR A 43 14.30 -13.09 2.57
N LYS A 44 15.29 -12.84 3.38
CA LYS A 44 15.24 -13.12 4.81
C LYS A 44 14.71 -11.94 5.61
N ILE A 45 13.61 -12.15 6.31
CA ILE A 45 13.06 -11.24 7.31
C ILE A 45 13.48 -11.77 8.69
N ILE A 46 14.06 -10.91 9.53
CA ILE A 46 14.63 -11.26 10.81
C ILE A 46 14.04 -10.42 11.94
N LYS A 47 14.14 -10.94 13.16
CA LYS A 47 13.81 -10.21 14.38
C LYS A 47 15.01 -9.39 14.82
N ALA A 48 14.83 -8.07 14.95
CA ALA A 48 15.82 -7.19 15.56
C ALA A 48 15.80 -7.28 17.10
N ASP A 49 16.83 -6.73 17.75
CA ASP A 49 16.90 -6.69 19.23
C ASP A 49 15.75 -5.85 19.83
N SER A 50 15.23 -4.88 19.08
CA SER A 50 14.04 -4.08 19.42
C SER A 50 12.71 -4.79 19.19
N ASN A 51 12.71 -6.05 18.76
CA ASN A 51 11.56 -6.83 18.32
C ASN A 51 10.96 -6.40 16.97
N ASP A 52 11.55 -5.43 16.28
CA ASP A 52 11.09 -4.99 14.96
C ASP A 52 11.40 -6.02 13.87
N ALA A 53 10.57 -6.00 12.80
CA ALA A 53 10.84 -6.77 11.60
C ALA A 53 11.94 -6.11 10.76
N TRP A 54 13.10 -6.74 10.66
CA TRP A 54 14.23 -6.29 9.86
C TRP A 54 14.49 -7.25 8.70
N LEU A 55 15.37 -6.86 7.78
CA LEU A 55 15.78 -7.64 6.63
C LEU A 55 17.27 -7.94 6.69
N GLU A 56 17.65 -9.07 6.09
CA GLU A 56 19.06 -9.46 6.00
C GLU A 56 19.44 -9.78 4.56
N ALA A 57 20.55 -9.21 4.09
CA ALA A 57 21.16 -9.53 2.81
C ALA A 57 22.69 -9.51 2.95
N ARG A 58 23.35 -10.51 2.39
CA ARG A 58 24.82 -10.62 2.38
C ARG A 58 25.45 -10.45 3.77
N GLY A 59 24.81 -10.99 4.79
CA GLY A 59 25.26 -10.90 6.19
C GLY A 59 25.08 -9.53 6.84
N LYS A 60 24.41 -8.57 6.16
CA LYS A 60 24.09 -7.25 6.72
C LYS A 60 22.62 -7.17 7.05
N LYS A 61 22.31 -6.53 8.17
CA LYS A 61 20.95 -6.29 8.65
C LYS A 61 20.50 -4.88 8.27
N TYR A 62 19.27 -4.74 7.83
CA TYR A 62 18.67 -3.47 7.44
C TYR A 62 17.30 -3.31 8.08
N SER A 63 17.04 -2.13 8.64
CA SER A 63 15.66 -1.77 9.00
C SER A 63 14.83 -1.46 7.76
N PRO A 64 13.50 -1.63 7.82
CA PRO A 64 12.62 -1.19 6.74
C PRO A 64 12.77 0.30 6.39
N SER A 65 13.05 1.15 7.38
CA SER A 65 13.33 2.58 7.15
C SER A 65 14.60 2.80 6.32
N GLN A 66 15.67 2.03 6.54
CA GLN A 66 16.88 2.11 5.71
C GLN A 66 16.61 1.68 4.26
N ILE A 67 15.84 0.61 4.04
CA ILE A 67 15.48 0.19 2.69
C ILE A 67 14.60 1.24 2.01
N SER A 68 13.62 1.77 2.72
CA SER A 68 12.77 2.87 2.23
C SER A 68 13.60 4.12 1.90
N ALA A 69 14.63 4.41 2.70
CA ALA A 69 15.55 5.51 2.43
C ALA A 69 16.30 5.36 1.10
N PHE A 70 16.69 4.15 0.69
CA PHE A 70 17.30 3.93 -0.62
C PHE A 70 16.36 4.27 -1.77
N ILE A 71 15.05 4.01 -1.60
CA ILE A 71 14.03 4.39 -2.58
C ILE A 71 13.90 5.92 -2.62
N LEU A 72 13.83 6.57 -1.45
CA LEU A 72 13.73 8.04 -1.36
C LEU A 72 14.98 8.74 -1.91
N GLN A 73 16.18 8.17 -1.67
CA GLN A 73 17.42 8.66 -2.29
C GLN A 73 17.34 8.58 -3.82
N LYS A 74 16.80 7.50 -4.36
CA LYS A 74 16.59 7.37 -5.81
C LYS A 74 15.62 8.42 -6.35
N MET A 75 14.55 8.73 -5.62
CA MET A 75 13.62 9.80 -5.98
C MET A 75 14.29 11.17 -5.93
N LYS A 76 15.06 11.44 -4.85
CA LYS A 76 15.86 12.66 -4.71
C LYS A 76 16.82 12.84 -5.89
N GLU A 77 17.63 11.83 -6.21
CA GLU A 77 18.56 11.87 -7.34
C GLU A 77 17.85 12.12 -8.68
N THR A 78 16.67 11.50 -8.87
CA THR A 78 15.88 11.69 -10.10
C THR A 78 15.37 13.13 -10.22
N ALA A 79 14.87 13.70 -9.11
CA ALA A 79 14.42 15.08 -9.06
C ALA A 79 15.59 16.06 -9.29
N GLU A 80 16.74 15.84 -8.64
CA GLU A 80 17.94 16.68 -8.80
C GLU A 80 18.47 16.68 -10.23
N LYS A 81 18.49 15.51 -10.89
CA LYS A 81 18.88 15.40 -12.30
C LYS A 81 17.93 16.16 -13.25
N TYR A 82 16.63 16.13 -12.94
CA TYR A 82 15.64 16.84 -13.75
C TYR A 82 15.70 18.36 -13.52
N LEU A 83 15.83 18.78 -12.27
CA LEU A 83 15.81 20.20 -11.88
C LEU A 83 17.17 20.90 -12.07
N GLY A 84 18.28 20.14 -12.17
CA GLY A 84 19.62 20.68 -12.22
C GLY A 84 20.10 21.36 -10.94
N GLN A 85 19.47 21.06 -9.80
CA GLN A 85 19.78 21.64 -8.49
C GLN A 85 19.55 20.64 -7.36
N GLU A 86 20.15 20.91 -6.19
CA GLU A 86 20.00 20.08 -5.00
C GLU A 86 18.56 20.14 -4.47
N VAL A 87 18.00 18.97 -4.11
CA VAL A 87 16.69 18.82 -3.48
C VAL A 87 16.89 18.49 -2.01
N LYS A 88 16.45 19.37 -1.13
CA LYS A 88 16.64 19.26 0.35
C LYS A 88 15.37 18.89 1.08
N GLN A 89 14.21 19.26 0.58
CA GLN A 89 12.93 19.16 1.26
C GLN A 89 11.97 18.26 0.50
N ALA A 90 11.09 17.57 1.23
CA ALA A 90 10.08 16.70 0.64
C ALA A 90 8.79 16.68 1.45
N VAL A 91 7.69 16.48 0.72
CA VAL A 91 6.42 15.94 1.25
C VAL A 91 6.41 14.45 0.94
N ILE A 92 6.14 13.62 1.93
CA ILE A 92 6.12 12.16 1.76
C ILE A 92 4.71 11.65 2.08
N THR A 93 4.20 10.77 1.23
CA THR A 93 2.87 10.17 1.40
C THR A 93 2.96 8.84 2.14
N VAL A 94 1.90 8.54 2.89
CA VAL A 94 1.70 7.27 3.59
C VAL A 94 0.25 6.81 3.43
N PRO A 95 -0.03 5.50 3.54
CA PRO A 95 -1.39 5.00 3.64
C PRO A 95 -2.15 5.70 4.77
N ALA A 96 -3.42 6.01 4.54
CA ALA A 96 -4.22 6.71 5.54
C ALA A 96 -4.37 5.90 6.83
N TYR A 97 -4.39 4.57 6.72
CA TYR A 97 -4.56 3.65 7.85
C TYR A 97 -3.25 3.27 8.57
N PHE A 98 -2.12 3.91 8.22
CA PHE A 98 -0.86 3.76 8.97
C PHE A 98 -1.01 4.30 10.39
N ASN A 99 -0.48 3.55 11.36
CA ASN A 99 -0.35 4.00 12.74
C ASN A 99 0.82 4.99 12.92
N ASP A 100 0.97 5.53 14.12
CA ASP A 100 2.00 6.51 14.43
C ASP A 100 3.42 5.97 14.25
N SER A 101 3.69 4.74 14.67
CA SER A 101 5.00 4.09 14.48
C SER A 101 5.38 3.96 13.00
N GLN A 102 4.45 3.59 12.14
CA GLN A 102 4.66 3.48 10.70
C GLN A 102 4.90 4.86 10.05
N ARG A 103 4.18 5.88 10.49
CA ARG A 103 4.37 7.28 10.05
C ARG A 103 5.73 7.82 10.46
N GLN A 104 6.11 7.62 11.73
CA GLN A 104 7.42 8.04 12.24
C GLN A 104 8.56 7.34 11.52
N ALA A 105 8.48 6.02 11.34
CA ALA A 105 9.48 5.24 10.60
C ALA A 105 9.62 5.69 9.14
N THR A 106 8.53 6.10 8.49
CA THR A 106 8.58 6.69 7.14
C THR A 106 9.23 8.07 7.14
N LYS A 107 8.95 8.91 8.15
CA LYS A 107 9.62 10.20 8.33
C LYS A 107 11.11 10.02 8.56
N ASP A 108 11.50 9.03 9.35
CA ASP A 108 12.91 8.71 9.60
C ASP A 108 13.61 8.21 8.34
N ALA A 109 12.93 7.44 7.47
CA ALA A 109 13.45 7.06 6.16
C ALA A 109 13.78 8.29 5.30
N GLY A 110 12.95 9.32 5.32
CA GLY A 110 13.22 10.60 4.66
C GLY A 110 14.49 11.28 5.18
N LYS A 111 14.67 11.32 6.50
CA LYS A 111 15.88 11.87 7.13
C LYS A 111 17.14 11.07 6.78
N ILE A 112 17.08 9.74 6.80
CA ILE A 112 18.16 8.85 6.38
C ILE A 112 18.54 9.09 4.92
N ALA A 113 17.56 9.39 4.06
CA ALA A 113 17.77 9.75 2.65
C ALA A 113 18.38 11.15 2.45
N GLY A 114 18.59 11.93 3.51
CA GLY A 114 19.11 13.29 3.44
C GLY A 114 18.06 14.33 3.04
N LEU A 115 16.79 14.08 3.39
CA LEU A 115 15.67 14.98 3.13
C LEU A 115 15.14 15.55 4.45
N GLU A 116 14.86 16.84 4.46
CA GLU A 116 13.99 17.48 5.44
C GLU A 116 12.54 17.16 5.07
N VAL A 117 11.86 16.36 5.90
CA VAL A 117 10.47 15.98 5.68
C VAL A 117 9.57 17.09 6.25
N LEU A 118 9.04 17.92 5.35
CA LEU A 118 8.18 19.03 5.72
C LEU A 118 6.82 18.56 6.24
N ARG A 119 6.29 17.50 5.62
CA ARG A 119 5.00 16.91 6.01
C ARG A 119 4.91 15.46 5.58
N ILE A 120 4.26 14.64 6.41
CA ILE A 120 3.70 13.36 6.04
C ILE A 120 2.22 13.60 5.73
N ILE A 121 1.75 13.20 4.55
CA ILE A 121 0.36 13.34 4.11
C ILE A 121 -0.22 11.97 3.75
N ASN A 122 -1.49 11.76 4.03
CA ASN A 122 -2.19 10.54 3.66
C ASN A 122 -2.38 10.43 2.14
N GLU A 123 -2.16 9.25 1.58
CA GLU A 123 -2.25 8.99 0.13
C GLU A 123 -3.63 9.35 -0.45
N PRO A 124 -4.78 8.93 0.12
CA PRO A 124 -6.08 9.33 -0.40
C PRO A 124 -6.36 10.83 -0.23
N THR A 125 -5.80 11.47 0.79
CA THR A 125 -5.90 12.91 0.98
C THR A 125 -5.12 13.67 -0.09
N ALA A 126 -3.91 13.22 -0.41
CA ALA A 126 -3.13 13.77 -1.52
C ALA A 126 -3.88 13.62 -2.85
N ALA A 127 -4.44 12.43 -3.11
CA ALA A 127 -5.23 12.19 -4.31
C ALA A 127 -6.44 13.13 -4.41
N SER A 128 -7.12 13.42 -3.28
CA SER A 128 -8.24 14.35 -3.24
C SER A 128 -7.83 15.79 -3.56
N LEU A 129 -6.63 16.23 -3.14
CA LEU A 129 -6.08 17.53 -3.52
C LEU A 129 -5.90 17.65 -5.03
N ALA A 130 -5.30 16.64 -5.66
CA ALA A 130 -5.09 16.64 -7.10
C ALA A 130 -6.41 16.60 -7.90
N TYR A 131 -7.41 15.88 -7.39
CA TYR A 131 -8.73 15.79 -8.01
C TYR A 131 -9.54 17.07 -7.83
N GLY A 132 -9.54 17.65 -6.63
CA GLY A 132 -10.50 18.63 -6.18
C GLY A 132 -10.06 20.09 -6.24
N LEU A 133 -8.81 20.37 -6.64
CA LEU A 133 -8.23 21.71 -6.56
C LEU A 133 -9.06 22.77 -7.33
N ASP A 134 -9.68 22.39 -8.43
CA ASP A 134 -10.50 23.24 -9.28
C ASP A 134 -12.01 23.09 -9.04
N LYS A 135 -12.44 22.27 -8.09
CA LYS A 135 -13.84 21.99 -7.84
C LYS A 135 -14.48 23.09 -6.99
N LYS A 136 -15.64 23.56 -7.42
CA LYS A 136 -16.49 24.53 -6.73
C LYS A 136 -17.72 23.85 -6.14
N GLY A 137 -18.18 24.43 -5.01
CA GLY A 137 -19.31 23.89 -4.27
C GLY A 137 -18.98 22.60 -3.52
N GLY A 138 -19.73 22.32 -2.47
CA GLY A 138 -19.51 21.14 -1.63
C GLY A 138 -19.80 19.83 -2.35
N LYS A 139 -18.81 18.93 -2.44
CA LYS A 139 -18.97 17.56 -2.95
C LYS A 139 -18.54 16.56 -1.88
N LYS A 140 -19.34 15.52 -1.70
CA LYS A 140 -18.98 14.34 -0.90
C LYS A 140 -18.32 13.34 -1.81
N ILE A 141 -17.08 12.98 -1.52
CA ILE A 141 -16.33 12.01 -2.33
C ILE A 141 -15.86 10.84 -1.48
N ALA A 142 -15.73 9.67 -2.12
CA ALA A 142 -15.02 8.54 -1.59
C ALA A 142 -13.74 8.36 -2.40
N VAL A 143 -12.61 8.22 -1.73
CA VAL A 143 -11.35 7.82 -2.33
C VAL A 143 -11.10 6.37 -1.97
N TYR A 144 -11.08 5.50 -2.97
CA TYR A 144 -10.81 4.06 -2.85
C TYR A 144 -9.42 3.79 -3.40
N ASP A 145 -8.47 3.54 -2.50
CA ASP A 145 -7.06 3.36 -2.81
C ASP A 145 -6.63 1.91 -2.59
N LEU A 146 -6.48 1.15 -3.67
CA LEU A 146 -5.97 -0.21 -3.62
C LEU A 146 -4.66 -0.28 -4.41
N GLY A 147 -3.56 -0.26 -3.67
CA GLY A 147 -2.21 -0.33 -4.21
C GLY A 147 -1.62 -1.73 -4.22
N GLY A 148 -0.30 -1.81 -4.28
CA GLY A 148 0.44 -3.08 -4.25
C GLY A 148 0.44 -3.76 -2.89
N GLY A 149 0.41 -3.01 -1.80
CA GLY A 149 0.56 -3.55 -0.45
C GLY A 149 -0.55 -3.22 0.53
N THR A 150 -1.27 -2.12 0.32
CA THR A 150 -2.24 -1.57 1.26
C THR A 150 -3.54 -1.21 0.58
N PHE A 151 -4.63 -1.20 1.36
CA PHE A 151 -5.94 -0.72 0.97
C PHE A 151 -6.40 0.37 1.94
N ASP A 152 -6.82 1.51 1.39
CA ASP A 152 -7.42 2.60 2.14
C ASP A 152 -8.71 3.07 1.48
N VAL A 153 -9.65 3.50 2.30
CA VAL A 153 -10.84 4.22 1.87
C VAL A 153 -11.04 5.43 2.76
N SER A 154 -11.21 6.61 2.14
CA SER A 154 -11.46 7.86 2.86
C SER A 154 -12.70 8.54 2.30
N ILE A 155 -13.52 9.07 3.19
CA ILE A 155 -14.71 9.85 2.85
C ILE A 155 -14.42 11.32 3.18
N LEU A 156 -14.60 12.19 2.21
CA LEU A 156 -14.28 13.61 2.30
C LEU A 156 -15.45 14.48 1.84
N GLU A 157 -15.52 15.69 2.38
CA GLU A 157 -16.19 16.82 1.76
C GLU A 157 -15.15 17.76 1.16
N ILE A 158 -15.32 18.10 -0.11
CA ILE A 158 -14.42 19.00 -0.83
C ILE A 158 -15.20 20.10 -1.54
N GLY A 159 -14.65 21.30 -1.57
CA GLY A 159 -15.20 22.41 -2.32
C GLY A 159 -14.57 23.76 -1.91
N ASP A 160 -14.47 24.66 -2.88
CA ASP A 160 -13.98 26.01 -2.67
C ASP A 160 -12.64 26.10 -1.92
N GLY A 161 -11.71 25.17 -2.25
CA GLY A 161 -10.39 25.09 -1.62
C GLY A 161 -10.36 24.37 -0.25
N VAL A 162 -11.51 23.93 0.28
CA VAL A 162 -11.57 23.18 1.54
C VAL A 162 -11.64 21.69 1.25
N PHE A 163 -10.79 20.92 1.92
CA PHE A 163 -10.70 19.46 1.85
C PHE A 163 -10.83 18.93 3.29
N GLU A 164 -11.98 18.40 3.63
CA GLU A 164 -12.25 17.89 4.96
C GLU A 164 -12.47 16.38 4.94
N VAL A 165 -11.54 15.62 5.52
CA VAL A 165 -11.70 14.18 5.73
C VAL A 165 -12.69 13.98 6.87
N LYS A 166 -13.76 13.21 6.61
CA LYS A 166 -14.78 12.86 7.61
C LYS A 166 -14.44 11.54 8.30
N SER A 167 -13.94 10.59 7.54
CA SER A 167 -13.53 9.29 8.06
C SER A 167 -12.53 8.62 7.15
N THR A 168 -11.74 7.72 7.72
CA THR A 168 -10.86 6.82 6.98
C THR A 168 -10.88 5.44 7.61
N ASN A 169 -10.71 4.41 6.78
CA ASN A 169 -10.54 3.03 7.20
C ASN A 169 -9.69 2.29 6.17
N GLY A 170 -9.21 1.09 6.48
CA GLY A 170 -8.39 0.34 5.55
C GLY A 170 -7.85 -0.97 6.10
N ASP A 171 -6.98 -1.57 5.30
CA ASP A 171 -6.20 -2.76 5.66
C ASP A 171 -4.78 -2.55 5.16
N THR A 172 -3.83 -2.40 6.07
CA THR A 172 -2.41 -2.18 5.76
C THR A 172 -1.69 -3.45 5.28
N PHE A 173 -2.45 -4.53 5.08
CA PHE A 173 -1.96 -5.83 4.61
C PHE A 173 -2.87 -6.44 3.54
N LEU A 174 -3.44 -5.61 2.67
CA LEU A 174 -4.26 -6.00 1.54
C LEU A 174 -3.87 -5.18 0.31
N GLY A 175 -3.36 -5.84 -0.72
CA GLY A 175 -2.93 -5.17 -1.95
C GLY A 175 -2.55 -6.16 -3.05
N GLY A 176 -2.01 -5.66 -4.15
CA GLY A 176 -1.66 -6.43 -5.34
C GLY A 176 -0.78 -7.64 -5.09
N GLU A 177 0.12 -7.58 -4.10
CA GLU A 177 0.95 -8.72 -3.68
C GLU A 177 0.09 -9.92 -3.25
N ASP A 178 -1.03 -9.71 -2.58
CA ASP A 178 -1.91 -10.81 -2.17
C ASP A 178 -2.63 -11.43 -3.35
N PHE A 179 -2.94 -10.63 -4.38
CA PHE A 179 -3.51 -11.12 -5.64
C PHE A 179 -2.49 -11.95 -6.42
N ASP A 180 -1.24 -11.48 -6.49
CA ASP A 180 -0.15 -12.23 -7.11
C ASP A 180 0.08 -13.57 -6.40
N ASP A 181 0.08 -13.58 -5.08
CA ASP A 181 0.22 -14.79 -4.26
C ASP A 181 -0.88 -15.82 -4.57
N LYS A 182 -2.12 -15.40 -4.84
CA LYS A 182 -3.19 -16.32 -5.25
C LYS A 182 -2.91 -16.99 -6.59
N ILE A 183 -2.33 -16.25 -7.52
CA ILE A 183 -1.92 -16.81 -8.81
C ILE A 183 -0.74 -17.76 -8.62
N VAL A 184 0.26 -17.39 -7.82
CA VAL A 184 1.40 -18.25 -7.48
C VAL A 184 0.92 -19.55 -6.86
N ASP A 185 0.03 -19.49 -5.85
CA ASP A 185 -0.54 -20.67 -5.21
C ASP A 185 -1.26 -21.57 -6.23
N TYR A 186 -2.01 -20.99 -7.15
CA TYR A 186 -2.66 -21.73 -8.22
C TYR A 186 -1.65 -22.45 -9.13
N LEU A 187 -0.62 -21.73 -9.61
CA LEU A 187 0.41 -22.30 -10.48
C LEU A 187 1.19 -23.43 -9.78
N VAL A 188 1.57 -23.23 -8.52
CA VAL A 188 2.27 -24.26 -7.73
C VAL A 188 1.41 -25.51 -7.56
N ASN A 189 0.12 -25.35 -7.26
CA ASN A 189 -0.78 -26.47 -7.07
C ASN A 189 -1.02 -27.24 -8.38
N GLU A 190 -1.23 -26.55 -9.51
CA GLU A 190 -1.38 -27.21 -10.81
C GLU A 190 -0.09 -27.97 -11.19
N PHE A 191 1.06 -27.33 -11.05
CA PHE A 191 2.35 -27.98 -11.34
C PHE A 191 2.60 -29.20 -10.44
N LYS A 192 2.26 -29.12 -9.15
CA LYS A 192 2.41 -30.23 -8.20
C LYS A 192 1.51 -31.42 -8.54
N LYS A 193 0.30 -31.17 -9.04
CA LYS A 193 -0.60 -32.24 -9.51
C LYS A 193 0.02 -33.03 -10.66
N ASP A 194 0.65 -32.33 -11.61
CA ASP A 194 1.17 -32.95 -12.83
C ASP A 194 2.56 -33.56 -12.63
N ASN A 195 3.39 -33.01 -11.76
CA ASN A 195 4.81 -33.36 -11.64
C ASN A 195 5.21 -33.89 -10.26
N GLY A 196 4.35 -33.79 -9.24
CA GLY A 196 4.65 -34.20 -7.87
C GLY A 196 5.68 -33.34 -7.13
N ILE A 197 6.08 -32.19 -7.70
CA ILE A 197 7.13 -31.31 -7.17
C ILE A 197 6.50 -30.05 -6.59
N ASP A 198 6.93 -29.63 -5.40
CA ASP A 198 6.51 -28.38 -4.78
C ASP A 198 7.53 -27.27 -5.09
N LEU A 199 7.15 -26.34 -5.96
CA LEU A 199 8.02 -25.23 -6.39
C LEU A 199 8.25 -24.17 -5.32
N LYS A 200 7.50 -24.16 -4.21
CA LYS A 200 7.70 -23.19 -3.12
C LYS A 200 9.02 -23.35 -2.39
N THR A 201 9.62 -24.52 -2.48
CA THR A 201 10.92 -24.82 -1.84
C THR A 201 12.12 -24.29 -2.64
N ASP A 202 11.92 -23.95 -3.91
CA ASP A 202 12.92 -23.38 -4.80
C ASP A 202 12.74 -21.86 -4.94
N LYS A 203 13.64 -21.09 -4.35
CA LYS A 203 13.56 -19.63 -4.33
C LYS A 203 13.66 -18.99 -5.72
N LEU A 204 14.43 -19.60 -6.63
CA LEU A 204 14.54 -19.11 -8.01
C LEU A 204 13.23 -19.36 -8.77
N ALA A 205 12.67 -20.56 -8.64
CA ALA A 205 11.37 -20.89 -9.20
C ALA A 205 10.28 -19.99 -8.63
N LEU A 206 10.26 -19.79 -7.32
CA LEU A 206 9.30 -18.91 -6.65
C LEU A 206 9.35 -17.48 -7.17
N GLN A 207 10.54 -16.92 -7.36
CA GLN A 207 10.69 -15.56 -7.91
C GLN A 207 10.19 -15.47 -9.35
N ARG A 208 10.48 -16.46 -10.18
CA ARG A 208 9.96 -16.53 -11.56
C ARG A 208 8.43 -16.66 -11.60
N LEU A 209 7.86 -17.43 -10.67
CA LEU A 209 6.41 -17.55 -10.51
C LEU A 209 5.77 -16.22 -10.11
N LYS A 210 6.37 -15.49 -9.18
CA LYS A 210 5.87 -14.16 -8.74
C LYS A 210 5.88 -13.16 -9.89
N GLU A 211 6.95 -13.07 -10.66
CA GLU A 211 7.01 -12.18 -11.82
C GLU A 211 5.98 -12.53 -12.89
N ALA A 212 5.81 -13.83 -13.17
CA ALA A 212 4.82 -14.30 -14.12
C ALA A 212 3.38 -14.04 -13.64
N ALA A 213 3.12 -14.20 -12.33
CA ALA A 213 1.84 -13.92 -11.72
C ALA A 213 1.47 -12.42 -11.80
N GLU A 214 2.38 -11.53 -11.44
CA GLU A 214 2.19 -10.07 -11.57
C GLU A 214 1.90 -9.69 -13.04
N LYS A 215 2.69 -10.20 -13.97
CA LYS A 215 2.50 -9.96 -15.41
C LYS A 215 1.13 -10.44 -15.88
N ALA A 216 0.74 -11.66 -15.54
CA ALA A 216 -0.55 -12.23 -15.91
C ALA A 216 -1.71 -11.42 -15.33
N LYS A 217 -1.63 -11.00 -14.05
CA LYS A 217 -2.61 -10.12 -13.41
C LYS A 217 -2.80 -8.83 -14.19
N ILE A 218 -1.71 -8.17 -14.57
CA ILE A 218 -1.74 -6.92 -15.34
C ILE A 218 -2.37 -7.15 -16.71
N GLU A 219 -1.95 -8.17 -17.45
CA GLU A 219 -2.49 -8.49 -18.76
C GLU A 219 -4.00 -8.78 -18.74
N LEU A 220 -4.47 -9.48 -17.70
CA LEU A 220 -5.89 -9.82 -17.54
C LEU A 220 -6.78 -8.61 -17.16
N SER A 221 -6.21 -7.44 -16.90
CA SER A 221 -6.99 -6.20 -16.79
C SER A 221 -7.51 -5.71 -18.15
N SER A 222 -6.86 -6.06 -19.25
CA SER A 222 -7.26 -5.70 -20.61
C SER A 222 -7.66 -6.91 -21.46
N ALA A 223 -7.04 -8.08 -21.26
CA ALA A 223 -7.32 -9.31 -21.98
C ALA A 223 -8.25 -10.23 -21.18
N VAL A 224 -9.01 -11.08 -21.88
CA VAL A 224 -9.88 -12.11 -21.24
C VAL A 224 -9.14 -13.38 -20.86
N GLN A 225 -7.95 -13.59 -21.41
CA GLN A 225 -7.07 -14.70 -21.12
C GLN A 225 -5.62 -14.34 -21.41
N THR A 226 -4.71 -15.01 -20.71
CA THR A 226 -3.26 -14.95 -20.97
C THR A 226 -2.63 -16.33 -20.83
N GLU A 227 -1.43 -16.49 -21.36
CA GLU A 227 -0.64 -17.72 -21.26
C GLU A 227 0.57 -17.46 -20.34
N ILE A 228 0.73 -18.31 -19.34
CA ILE A 228 1.87 -18.29 -18.43
C ILE A 228 2.81 -19.41 -18.87
N ASN A 229 3.92 -19.03 -19.50
CA ASN A 229 4.93 -19.95 -20.02
C ASN A 229 6.26 -19.71 -19.29
N LEU A 230 6.67 -20.71 -18.48
CA LEU A 230 7.92 -20.72 -17.73
C LEU A 230 8.73 -21.96 -18.08
N PRO A 231 9.53 -21.91 -19.15
CA PRO A 231 10.39 -23.02 -19.53
C PRO A 231 11.49 -23.23 -18.50
N PHE A 232 11.89 -24.49 -18.28
CA PHE A 232 12.96 -24.86 -17.36
C PHE A 232 12.75 -24.31 -15.95
N ILE A 233 11.53 -24.43 -15.43
CA ILE A 233 11.22 -23.93 -14.08
C ILE A 233 11.92 -24.72 -12.99
N THR A 234 12.10 -26.02 -13.21
CA THR A 234 12.87 -26.95 -12.37
C THR A 234 13.27 -28.18 -13.20
N ALA A 235 13.98 -29.14 -12.57
CA ALA A 235 14.33 -30.39 -13.17
C ALA A 235 14.25 -31.54 -12.13
N ASP A 236 13.96 -32.74 -12.59
CA ASP A 236 14.04 -33.99 -11.82
C ASP A 236 14.86 -35.04 -12.57
N LYS A 237 14.81 -36.30 -12.09
CA LYS A 237 15.52 -37.44 -12.71
C LYS A 237 15.07 -37.72 -14.16
N THR A 238 13.90 -37.26 -14.55
CA THR A 238 13.34 -37.44 -15.89
C THR A 238 13.68 -36.29 -16.84
N GLY A 239 14.33 -35.26 -16.35
CA GLY A 239 14.76 -34.09 -17.12
C GLY A 239 14.09 -32.77 -16.70
N PRO A 240 14.24 -31.73 -17.54
CA PRO A 240 13.69 -30.43 -17.26
C PRO A 240 12.15 -30.42 -17.26
N LYS A 241 11.59 -29.57 -16.39
CA LYS A 241 10.14 -29.37 -16.27
C LYS A 241 9.79 -27.92 -16.62
N HIS A 242 8.59 -27.76 -17.15
CA HIS A 242 8.09 -26.47 -17.65
C HIS A 242 6.70 -26.20 -17.13
N ILE A 243 6.33 -24.91 -17.02
CA ILE A 243 4.94 -24.50 -16.83
C ILE A 243 4.46 -23.90 -18.15
N ASN A 244 3.32 -24.38 -18.62
CA ASN A 244 2.54 -23.75 -19.67
C ASN A 244 1.06 -23.85 -19.29
N ILE A 245 0.52 -22.76 -18.72
CA ILE A 245 -0.84 -22.69 -18.20
C ILE A 245 -1.55 -21.51 -18.82
N LYS A 246 -2.74 -21.76 -19.36
CA LYS A 246 -3.66 -20.70 -19.79
C LYS A 246 -4.48 -20.24 -18.58
N LEU A 247 -4.40 -18.94 -18.26
CA LEU A 247 -5.18 -18.31 -17.21
C LEU A 247 -6.21 -17.37 -17.82
N THR A 248 -7.48 -17.56 -17.47
CA THR A 248 -8.57 -16.66 -17.88
C THR A 248 -8.85 -15.60 -16.81
N ARG A 249 -9.41 -14.45 -17.22
CA ARG A 249 -9.89 -13.42 -16.28
C ARG A 249 -10.91 -14.01 -15.30
N ALA A 250 -11.85 -14.80 -15.77
CA ALA A 250 -12.84 -15.45 -14.90
C ALA A 250 -12.20 -16.34 -13.84
N LYS A 251 -11.15 -17.09 -14.19
CA LYS A 251 -10.41 -17.91 -13.23
C LYS A 251 -9.67 -17.05 -12.22
N LEU A 252 -9.00 -15.97 -12.66
CA LEU A 252 -8.37 -15.02 -11.76
C LEU A 252 -9.38 -14.43 -10.77
N GLU A 253 -10.51 -13.94 -11.26
CA GLU A 253 -11.57 -13.35 -10.43
C GLU A 253 -12.07 -14.34 -9.37
N ALA A 254 -12.25 -15.61 -9.73
CA ALA A 254 -12.62 -16.66 -8.77
C ALA A 254 -11.52 -16.91 -7.71
N LEU A 255 -10.24 -16.87 -8.09
CA LEU A 255 -9.11 -17.06 -7.17
C LEU A 255 -9.00 -15.94 -6.13
N VAL A 256 -9.37 -14.71 -6.50
CA VAL A 256 -9.16 -13.50 -5.68
C VAL A 256 -10.45 -12.93 -5.08
N GLU A 257 -11.59 -13.57 -5.27
CA GLU A 257 -12.89 -13.08 -4.83
C GLU A 257 -12.92 -12.69 -3.35
N ASN A 258 -12.29 -13.49 -2.50
CA ASN A 258 -12.20 -13.19 -1.07
C ASN A 258 -11.36 -11.93 -0.77
N LEU A 259 -10.37 -11.60 -1.58
CA LEU A 259 -9.56 -10.38 -1.43
C LEU A 259 -10.37 -9.15 -1.85
N VAL A 260 -11.11 -9.27 -2.95
CA VAL A 260 -12.01 -8.21 -3.42
C VAL A 260 -13.08 -7.92 -2.36
N THR A 261 -13.73 -8.95 -1.84
CA THR A 261 -14.79 -8.83 -0.81
C THR A 261 -14.26 -8.21 0.48
N LYS A 262 -13.00 -8.48 0.87
CA LYS A 262 -12.38 -7.86 2.06
C LYS A 262 -12.34 -6.34 2.01
N THR A 263 -12.33 -5.73 0.83
CA THR A 263 -12.32 -4.26 0.70
C THR A 263 -13.66 -3.62 1.09
N LEU A 264 -14.75 -4.38 1.05
CA LEU A 264 -16.10 -3.85 1.30
C LEU A 264 -16.31 -3.48 2.76
N LYS A 265 -15.79 -4.27 3.70
CA LYS A 265 -15.97 -3.99 5.12
C LYS A 265 -15.39 -2.66 5.58
N PRO A 266 -14.14 -2.30 5.22
CA PRO A 266 -13.63 -0.94 5.44
C PRO A 266 -14.49 0.16 4.81
N CYS A 267 -15.04 -0.07 3.61
CA CYS A 267 -15.95 0.90 2.97
C CYS A 267 -17.23 1.12 3.78
N GLU A 268 -17.87 0.05 4.27
CA GLU A 268 -19.03 0.14 5.15
C GLU A 268 -18.74 0.93 6.42
N ILE A 269 -17.59 0.64 7.06
CA ILE A 269 -17.17 1.31 8.30
C ILE A 269 -16.91 2.80 8.03
N ALA A 270 -16.18 3.12 6.96
CA ALA A 270 -15.87 4.51 6.61
C ALA A 270 -17.16 5.32 6.34
N LEU A 271 -18.11 4.76 5.58
CA LEU A 271 -19.42 5.42 5.36
C LEU A 271 -20.17 5.63 6.68
N LYS A 272 -20.26 4.59 7.52
CA LYS A 272 -20.90 4.70 8.83
C LYS A 272 -20.26 5.78 9.70
N ASP A 273 -18.93 5.78 9.79
CA ASP A 273 -18.19 6.72 10.62
C ASP A 273 -18.26 8.17 10.09
N SER A 274 -18.41 8.35 8.78
CA SER A 274 -18.62 9.68 8.16
C SER A 274 -20.02 10.26 8.39
N GLY A 275 -20.99 9.41 8.75
CA GLY A 275 -22.40 9.78 8.83
C GLY A 275 -23.11 9.87 7.48
N PHE A 276 -22.45 9.47 6.36
CA PHE A 276 -23.03 9.50 5.02
C PHE A 276 -23.48 8.11 4.57
N SER A 277 -24.52 8.08 3.77
CA SER A 277 -24.91 6.90 3.00
C SER A 277 -24.15 6.84 1.67
N ALA A 278 -24.08 5.66 1.06
CA ALA A 278 -23.48 5.50 -0.27
C ALA A 278 -24.16 6.39 -1.34
N ALA A 279 -25.47 6.59 -1.22
CA ALA A 279 -26.24 7.44 -2.14
C ALA A 279 -25.85 8.92 -2.08
N GLU A 280 -25.39 9.39 -0.91
CA GLU A 280 -24.96 10.79 -0.72
C GLU A 280 -23.55 11.06 -1.28
N ILE A 281 -22.76 10.03 -1.54
CA ILE A 281 -21.45 10.18 -2.17
C ILE A 281 -21.67 10.65 -3.61
N ASN A 282 -21.13 11.82 -3.94
CA ASN A 282 -21.26 12.39 -5.28
C ASN A 282 -20.36 11.68 -6.28
N GLU A 283 -19.13 11.41 -5.91
CA GLU A 283 -18.12 10.78 -6.77
C GLU A 283 -17.23 9.81 -6.00
N VAL A 284 -16.77 8.78 -6.69
CA VAL A 284 -15.80 7.80 -6.18
C VAL A 284 -14.54 7.89 -7.02
N ILE A 285 -13.41 8.16 -6.38
CA ILE A 285 -12.11 8.28 -7.01
C ILE A 285 -11.33 6.99 -6.79
N LEU A 286 -10.83 6.40 -7.87
CA LEU A 286 -10.00 5.20 -7.82
C LEU A 286 -8.52 5.57 -7.82
N VAL A 287 -7.80 5.04 -6.85
CA VAL A 287 -6.37 5.25 -6.65
C VAL A 287 -5.67 3.91 -6.49
N GLY A 288 -4.41 3.83 -6.94
CA GLY A 288 -3.60 2.63 -6.89
C GLY A 288 -3.78 1.72 -8.11
N GLY A 289 -2.71 1.05 -8.50
CA GLY A 289 -2.67 0.23 -9.73
C GLY A 289 -3.66 -0.93 -9.75
N MET A 290 -4.03 -1.49 -8.59
CA MET A 290 -5.00 -2.56 -8.49
C MET A 290 -6.43 -2.14 -8.86
N THR A 291 -6.76 -0.86 -8.82
CA THR A 291 -8.07 -0.35 -9.24
C THR A 291 -8.27 -0.40 -10.77
N ARG A 292 -7.23 -0.77 -11.53
CA ARG A 292 -7.35 -1.07 -12.97
C ARG A 292 -8.02 -2.42 -13.24
N MET A 293 -8.09 -3.30 -12.24
CA MET A 293 -8.72 -4.62 -12.37
C MET A 293 -10.23 -4.47 -12.57
N PRO A 294 -10.82 -5.04 -13.66
CA PRO A 294 -12.25 -4.89 -13.96
C PRO A 294 -13.17 -5.31 -12.81
N LYS A 295 -12.82 -6.38 -12.08
CA LYS A 295 -13.60 -6.86 -10.93
C LYS A 295 -13.63 -5.85 -9.79
N ILE A 296 -12.55 -5.12 -9.56
CA ILE A 296 -12.51 -4.04 -8.55
C ILE A 296 -13.43 -2.89 -8.97
N VAL A 297 -13.34 -2.46 -10.24
CA VAL A 297 -14.20 -1.38 -10.76
C VAL A 297 -15.68 -1.74 -10.63
N GLU A 298 -16.06 -2.97 -11.00
CA GLU A 298 -17.43 -3.48 -10.88
C GLU A 298 -17.91 -3.52 -9.42
N THR A 299 -17.05 -4.01 -8.52
CA THR A 299 -17.35 -4.10 -7.08
C THR A 299 -17.58 -2.72 -6.46
N VAL A 300 -16.74 -1.76 -6.79
CA VAL A 300 -16.87 -0.37 -6.32
C VAL A 300 -18.14 0.26 -6.89
N LYS A 301 -18.41 0.06 -8.18
CA LYS A 301 -19.65 0.53 -8.83
C LYS A 301 -20.89 -0.03 -8.14
N THR A 302 -20.90 -1.32 -7.86
CA THR A 302 -22.03 -1.99 -7.20
C THR A 302 -22.21 -1.47 -5.77
N PHE A 303 -21.12 -1.31 -5.02
CA PHE A 303 -21.18 -0.86 -3.62
C PHE A 303 -21.68 0.58 -3.48
N PHE A 304 -21.15 1.52 -4.28
CA PHE A 304 -21.52 2.93 -4.22
C PHE A 304 -22.72 3.30 -5.10
N GLY A 305 -23.20 2.38 -5.94
CA GLY A 305 -24.35 2.60 -6.84
C GLY A 305 -24.08 3.57 -7.99
N LYS A 306 -22.81 3.79 -8.35
CA LYS A 306 -22.39 4.72 -9.42
C LYS A 306 -21.07 4.32 -10.04
N ASP A 307 -20.84 4.77 -11.27
CA ASP A 307 -19.56 4.57 -11.95
C ASP A 307 -18.44 5.37 -11.24
N PRO A 308 -17.28 4.75 -10.96
CA PRO A 308 -16.14 5.48 -10.46
C PRO A 308 -15.65 6.54 -11.46
N ASN A 309 -15.16 7.66 -10.93
CA ASN A 309 -14.56 8.72 -11.73
C ASN A 309 -13.22 8.25 -12.32
N LYS A 310 -13.04 8.46 -13.63
CA LYS A 310 -11.84 8.06 -14.39
C LYS A 310 -11.01 9.24 -14.86
N SER A 311 -11.25 10.44 -14.35
CA SER A 311 -10.54 11.66 -14.79
C SER A 311 -9.10 11.77 -14.27
N VAL A 312 -8.75 10.99 -13.26
CA VAL A 312 -7.39 10.97 -12.68
C VAL A 312 -6.66 9.68 -13.03
N ASN A 313 -5.34 9.77 -13.21
CA ASN A 313 -4.50 8.60 -13.35
C ASN A 313 -4.27 7.98 -11.97
N PRO A 314 -4.73 6.75 -11.71
CA PRO A 314 -4.61 6.12 -10.40
C PRO A 314 -3.17 5.85 -9.94
N ASP A 315 -2.20 5.86 -10.86
CA ASP A 315 -0.78 5.64 -10.55
C ASP A 315 -0.04 6.94 -10.20
N GLU A 316 -0.56 8.11 -10.63
CA GLU A 316 0.14 9.40 -10.53
C GLU A 316 -0.54 10.40 -9.60
N VAL A 317 -1.84 10.24 -9.34
CA VAL A 317 -2.67 11.23 -8.64
C VAL A 317 -2.17 11.53 -7.22
N VAL A 318 -1.61 10.56 -6.51
CA VAL A 318 -1.03 10.75 -5.17
C VAL A 318 0.21 11.65 -5.24
N ALA A 319 1.11 11.40 -6.19
CA ALA A 319 2.32 12.21 -6.38
C ALA A 319 1.96 13.65 -6.77
N MET A 320 0.94 13.83 -7.62
CA MET A 320 0.42 15.17 -7.99
C MET A 320 -0.12 15.90 -6.75
N GLY A 321 -0.89 15.23 -5.90
CA GLY A 321 -1.41 15.79 -4.67
C GLY A 321 -0.31 16.15 -3.66
N ALA A 322 0.71 15.32 -3.54
CA ALA A 322 1.88 15.62 -2.73
C ALA A 322 2.63 16.87 -3.23
N ALA A 323 2.77 17.03 -4.55
CA ALA A 323 3.37 18.23 -5.15
C ALA A 323 2.53 19.48 -4.87
N ILE A 324 1.21 19.40 -4.97
CA ILE A 324 0.30 20.50 -4.61
C ILE A 324 0.48 20.87 -3.13
N GLN A 325 0.56 19.88 -2.23
CA GLN A 325 0.82 20.14 -0.81
C GLN A 325 2.18 20.82 -0.59
N GLY A 326 3.20 20.48 -1.37
CA GLY A 326 4.49 21.17 -1.38
C GLY A 326 4.31 22.65 -1.74
N GLY A 327 3.57 22.94 -2.79
CA GLY A 327 3.24 24.31 -3.22
C GLY A 327 2.44 25.09 -2.16
N VAL A 328 1.52 24.44 -1.45
CA VAL A 328 0.80 25.04 -0.32
C VAL A 328 1.76 25.43 0.80
N LEU A 329 2.69 24.55 1.17
CA LEU A 329 3.67 24.80 2.23
C LEU A 329 4.68 25.90 1.87
N GLN A 330 4.97 26.08 0.58
CA GLN A 330 5.82 27.17 0.09
C GLN A 330 5.09 28.49 -0.15
N GLY A 331 3.75 28.46 -0.13
CA GLY A 331 2.92 29.64 -0.37
C GLY A 331 2.63 29.92 -1.85
N ASP A 332 3.05 29.03 -2.75
CA ASP A 332 2.78 29.12 -4.19
C ASP A 332 1.32 28.79 -4.53
N VAL A 333 0.73 27.87 -3.79
CA VAL A 333 -0.70 27.51 -3.87
C VAL A 333 -1.41 28.11 -2.65
N LYS A 334 -2.37 28.98 -2.91
CA LYS A 334 -3.13 29.70 -1.89
C LYS A 334 -4.56 29.19 -1.80
N ASP A 335 -5.25 29.57 -0.72
CA ASP A 335 -6.68 29.29 -0.52
C ASP A 335 -7.03 27.79 -0.48
N VAL A 336 -6.10 26.97 0.03
CA VAL A 336 -6.30 25.53 0.27
C VAL A 336 -6.23 25.26 1.77
N LEU A 337 -7.31 24.69 2.30
CA LEU A 337 -7.41 24.21 3.68
C LEU A 337 -7.61 22.70 3.68
N LEU A 338 -6.69 21.98 4.28
CA LEU A 338 -6.73 20.55 4.43
C LEU A 338 -6.95 20.16 5.89
N LEU A 339 -8.06 19.49 6.17
CA LEU A 339 -8.40 18.94 7.47
C LEU A 339 -8.43 17.41 7.37
N ASP A 340 -7.48 16.77 8.00
CA ASP A 340 -7.37 15.30 8.02
C ASP A 340 -7.81 14.76 9.39
N VAL A 341 -7.86 13.42 9.54
CA VAL A 341 -8.30 12.76 10.75
C VAL A 341 -7.31 11.71 11.23
N THR A 342 -7.38 11.39 12.52
CA THR A 342 -6.66 10.23 13.08
C THR A 342 -7.29 8.94 12.55
N PRO A 343 -6.52 7.99 11.99
CA PRO A 343 -7.08 6.72 11.47
C PRO A 343 -7.50 5.76 12.58
N LEU A 344 -6.83 5.85 13.72
CA LEU A 344 -7.00 4.98 14.88
C LEU A 344 -7.18 5.82 16.13
N SER A 345 -7.87 5.25 17.14
CA SER A 345 -7.92 5.87 18.46
C SER A 345 -6.54 5.84 19.10
N LEU A 346 -6.17 6.94 19.74
CA LEU A 346 -4.92 7.09 20.49
C LEU A 346 -5.21 7.06 21.98
N GLY A 347 -4.43 6.31 22.74
CA GLY A 347 -4.61 6.16 24.17
C GLY A 347 -3.36 5.65 24.86
N ILE A 348 -3.49 5.31 26.12
CA ILE A 348 -2.45 4.65 26.89
C ILE A 348 -2.95 3.32 27.43
N GLU A 349 -2.03 2.39 27.61
CA GLU A 349 -2.32 1.16 28.33
C GLU A 349 -2.41 1.46 29.82
N THR A 350 -3.52 1.02 30.44
CA THR A 350 -3.78 1.16 31.85
C THR A 350 -3.81 -0.21 32.52
N LEU A 351 -3.98 -0.24 33.84
CA LEU A 351 -3.98 -1.47 34.65
C LEU A 351 -4.85 -2.57 34.02
N GLY A 352 -4.29 -3.77 33.93
CA GLY A 352 -4.95 -4.94 33.34
C GLY A 352 -4.87 -5.00 31.81
N GLY A 353 -3.97 -4.23 31.17
CA GLY A 353 -3.80 -4.25 29.71
C GLY A 353 -4.91 -3.54 28.92
N VAL A 354 -5.69 -2.69 29.60
CA VAL A 354 -6.81 -1.96 28.99
C VAL A 354 -6.31 -0.72 28.28
N SER A 355 -6.62 -0.58 26.99
CA SER A 355 -6.36 0.64 26.25
C SER A 355 -7.37 1.74 26.61
N THR A 356 -6.91 2.74 27.36
CA THR A 356 -7.73 3.92 27.70
C THR A 356 -7.55 4.98 26.63
N LYS A 357 -8.61 5.21 25.87
CA LYS A 357 -8.58 6.15 24.74
C LYS A 357 -8.59 7.59 25.21
N LEU A 358 -7.71 8.40 24.64
CA LEU A 358 -7.66 9.86 24.83
C LEU A 358 -8.20 10.61 23.61
N ILE A 359 -7.87 10.14 22.41
CA ILE A 359 -8.33 10.70 21.14
C ILE A 359 -9.00 9.57 20.36
N GLU A 360 -10.26 9.74 20.03
CA GLU A 360 -11.00 8.76 19.24
C GLU A 360 -10.57 8.78 17.76
N LYS A 361 -10.68 7.64 17.09
CA LYS A 361 -10.50 7.57 15.63
C LYS A 361 -11.41 8.58 14.92
N ASN A 362 -10.98 9.02 13.75
CA ASN A 362 -11.67 10.02 12.93
C ASN A 362 -11.84 11.39 13.63
N THR A 363 -10.99 11.69 14.61
CA THR A 363 -10.89 13.05 15.18
C THR A 363 -10.07 13.91 14.23
N THR A 364 -10.59 15.09 13.87
CA THR A 364 -9.90 16.07 13.01
C THR A 364 -8.59 16.51 13.64
N ILE A 365 -7.53 16.57 12.84
CA ILE A 365 -6.20 17.00 13.24
C ILE A 365 -5.85 18.38 12.62
N PRO A 366 -5.05 19.21 13.32
CA PRO A 366 -4.34 18.93 14.57
C PRO A 366 -5.27 18.91 15.80
N THR A 367 -4.98 18.01 16.75
CA THR A 367 -5.72 17.89 18.01
C THR A 367 -4.76 17.64 19.18
N LYS A 368 -5.19 17.97 20.39
CA LYS A 368 -4.44 17.74 21.63
C LYS A 368 -5.39 17.33 22.75
N LYS A 369 -5.06 16.25 23.44
CA LYS A 369 -5.75 15.82 24.67
C LYS A 369 -4.73 15.56 25.76
N SER A 370 -5.09 15.87 27.00
CA SER A 370 -4.30 15.55 28.19
C SER A 370 -5.22 15.04 29.28
N GLN A 371 -4.73 14.06 30.02
CA GLN A 371 -5.39 13.49 31.18
C GLN A 371 -4.33 13.13 32.21
N VAL A 372 -4.67 13.26 33.49
CA VAL A 372 -3.78 12.86 34.57
C VAL A 372 -3.98 11.37 34.85
N PHE A 373 -2.88 10.64 34.93
CA PHE A 373 -2.82 9.25 35.30
C PHE A 373 -1.88 9.09 36.50
N SER A 374 -2.15 8.13 37.36
CA SER A 374 -1.24 7.71 38.43
C SER A 374 -0.62 6.36 38.05
N THR A 375 0.56 6.07 38.60
CA THR A 375 1.15 4.74 38.52
C THR A 375 0.30 3.73 39.29
N ALA A 376 0.23 2.47 38.83
CA ALA A 376 -0.50 1.40 39.51
C ALA A 376 0.25 0.88 40.73
N GLU A 377 1.58 0.97 40.72
CA GLU A 377 2.51 0.56 41.76
C GLU A 377 3.63 1.60 41.88
N ASP A 378 4.20 1.79 43.06
CA ASP A 378 5.32 2.70 43.32
C ASP A 378 6.66 2.16 42.74
#